data_165b25d856b8faaffb3ed1af8bac6a79
#
_entry.id   165b25d856b8faaffb3ed1af8bac6a79
#
_cell.length_a   1.000
_cell.length_b   1.000
_cell.length_c   1.000
_cell.angle_alpha   90.00
_cell.angle_beta   90.00
_cell.angle_gamma   90.00
#
_symmetry.space_group_name_H-M   'P 1'
#
loop_
_entity.id
_entity.type
_entity.pdbx_description
1 polymer ?
#
loop_
_entity_poly.entity_id
_entity_poly.type
_entity_poly.pdbx_seq_one_letter_code
_entity_poly.pdbx_strand_id
1 'polypeptide(L)'
;MAAADAAVSGDVPKGWRLLKLALGNRKTLIMLVFGFAAGLPYTLLIGTLNAWLGEWEIDLATIGVLSWIGLAYAFKFLWSPLVDRVRLPMLERLGRRRSWLIVCQVLLTATFIGLSLSDPRLQLGWFALVAVIGAFASATQDVVIDAWRIDVADERAPVEILSSIYQFGYRIAALIGGALALVLSERVSWPMVYAIMGGFMALTVIATLAAPDTPRDAIEREQSALRQAGAIEPRLRAIGLGIVGLGWLWAIWTVGSFMVNMLGGAVDPVTGKPPAVGDFTKLYGPWIVAATVILPAIVAATFNWLKARKGYILTADEPATSGGARAADHAYSALILPLGELVRRIGWGVIIVLGLILSYRITDNIWGSFAFPFYLTELKYTGDEVAFASKIFGVFMTMGGIAIGAAMFATIGRMPTLLIGAIVAAASNLIYADLASGAVAIDAFARFFALDTFGQDLRMVRLLIAISGENIAGGLAGAAFVAYLSSITSREFSAVQYALLSSLTFLVGSLGRAAVGEAIDQIGYAPVFRFTALIGLVAVGFVVLEWVRTAMAERRAGGGEILAADAAREAEGDTA
;
A
#
# COMPACT_ATOMS: atom_id res chain seq x y z
N MET A 1 -26.73 -24.69 -12.97
CA MET A 1 -28.13 -24.20 -12.91
C MET A 1 -28.25 -22.99 -11.99
N ALA A 2 -27.82 -23.00 -10.72
CA ALA A 2 -27.95 -21.82 -9.83
C ALA A 2 -27.17 -20.55 -10.26
N ALA A 3 -26.13 -20.66 -11.09
CA ALA A 3 -25.38 -19.51 -11.61
C ALA A 3 -26.02 -18.86 -12.86
N ALA A 4 -26.90 -19.57 -13.54
CA ALA A 4 -27.65 -19.04 -14.69
C ALA A 4 -28.89 -18.24 -14.25
N ASP A 5 -29.50 -18.62 -13.13
CA ASP A 5 -30.70 -17.93 -12.60
C ASP A 5 -30.37 -16.54 -11.98
N ALA A 6 -29.12 -16.32 -11.52
CA ALA A 6 -28.68 -15.01 -10.98
C ALA A 6 -28.49 -13.93 -12.07
N ALA A 7 -28.37 -14.34 -13.33
CA ALA A 7 -28.19 -13.41 -14.46
C ALA A 7 -29.51 -12.76 -14.93
N VAL A 8 -30.64 -13.27 -14.46
CA VAL A 8 -31.99 -12.82 -14.89
C VAL A 8 -32.66 -11.87 -13.88
N SER A 9 -32.16 -11.80 -12.63
CA SER A 9 -32.85 -11.05 -11.55
C SER A 9 -32.18 -9.73 -11.12
N GLY A 10 -31.28 -9.14 -11.85
CA GLY A 10 -30.73 -7.78 -11.57
C GLY A 10 -30.29 -7.50 -10.11
N ASP A 11 -30.33 -8.47 -9.21
CA ASP A 11 -30.07 -8.32 -7.79
C ASP A 11 -28.57 -8.61 -7.52
N VAL A 12 -27.82 -7.53 -7.22
CA VAL A 12 -26.41 -7.63 -6.86
C VAL A 12 -26.28 -8.48 -5.59
N PRO A 13 -25.55 -9.61 -5.61
CA PRO A 13 -25.42 -10.48 -4.46
C PRO A 13 -24.80 -9.73 -3.26
N LYS A 14 -25.36 -9.91 -2.06
CA LYS A 14 -24.93 -9.27 -0.81
C LYS A 14 -24.65 -10.32 0.26
N GLY A 15 -23.95 -9.90 1.32
CA GLY A 15 -23.68 -10.73 2.48
C GLY A 15 -22.85 -11.98 2.16
N TRP A 16 -23.14 -13.06 2.84
CA TRP A 16 -22.42 -14.34 2.71
C TRP A 16 -22.50 -14.96 1.30
N ARG A 17 -23.57 -14.65 0.55
CA ARG A 17 -23.70 -15.11 -0.85
C ARG A 17 -22.67 -14.43 -1.74
N LEU A 18 -22.44 -13.13 -1.57
CA LEU A 18 -21.39 -12.39 -2.28
C LEU A 18 -20.01 -12.94 -1.95
N LEU A 19 -19.72 -13.14 -0.66
CA LEU A 19 -18.43 -13.67 -0.21
C LEU A 19 -18.14 -15.04 -0.82
N LYS A 20 -19.12 -15.96 -0.80
CA LYS A 20 -18.99 -17.30 -1.39
C LYS A 20 -18.74 -17.25 -2.90
N LEU A 21 -19.46 -16.38 -3.63
CA LEU A 21 -19.27 -16.18 -5.07
C LEU A 21 -17.90 -15.58 -5.38
N ALA A 22 -17.47 -14.58 -4.61
CA ALA A 22 -16.18 -13.94 -4.78
C ALA A 22 -15.02 -14.90 -4.49
N LEU A 23 -15.09 -15.70 -3.43
CA LEU A 23 -14.05 -16.69 -3.11
C LEU A 23 -13.93 -17.81 -4.17
N GLY A 24 -15.03 -18.16 -4.85
CA GLY A 24 -15.02 -19.10 -5.97
C GLY A 24 -14.55 -18.48 -7.31
N ASN A 25 -14.25 -17.18 -7.36
CA ASN A 25 -13.88 -16.50 -8.58
C ASN A 25 -12.38 -16.65 -8.89
N ARG A 26 -12.04 -16.89 -10.17
CA ARG A 26 -10.65 -17.00 -10.64
C ARG A 26 -9.82 -15.75 -10.30
N LYS A 27 -10.41 -14.55 -10.35
CA LYS A 27 -9.73 -13.28 -10.00
C LYS A 27 -9.26 -13.29 -8.55
N THR A 28 -10.05 -13.85 -7.66
CA THR A 28 -9.75 -13.94 -6.22
C THR A 28 -8.60 -14.91 -5.95
N LEU A 29 -8.59 -16.08 -6.61
CA LEU A 29 -7.48 -17.03 -6.49
C LEU A 29 -6.17 -16.43 -7.01
N ILE A 30 -6.22 -15.76 -8.16
CA ILE A 30 -5.05 -15.06 -8.72
C ILE A 30 -4.59 -13.94 -7.80
N MET A 31 -5.53 -13.19 -7.19
CA MET A 31 -5.20 -12.13 -6.24
C MET A 31 -4.52 -12.66 -4.98
N LEU A 32 -4.87 -13.87 -4.53
CA LEU A 32 -4.18 -14.55 -3.42
C LEU A 32 -2.70 -14.79 -3.79
N VAL A 33 -2.44 -15.33 -4.99
CA VAL A 33 -1.07 -15.57 -5.46
C VAL A 33 -0.33 -14.25 -5.70
N PHE A 34 -1.00 -13.20 -6.18
CA PHE A 34 -0.38 -11.88 -6.33
C PHE A 34 -0.06 -11.24 -4.97
N GLY A 35 -0.90 -11.42 -3.96
CA GLY A 35 -0.57 -11.03 -2.60
C GLY A 35 0.67 -11.75 -2.08
N PHE A 36 0.77 -13.07 -2.34
CA PHE A 36 1.97 -13.84 -2.05
C PHE A 36 3.20 -13.33 -2.80
N ALA A 37 3.08 -13.09 -4.11
CA ALA A 37 4.15 -12.57 -4.95
C ALA A 37 4.66 -11.19 -4.47
N ALA A 38 3.78 -10.35 -3.93
CA ALA A 38 4.15 -9.05 -3.37
C ALA A 38 4.83 -9.17 -2.00
N GLY A 39 4.32 -10.02 -1.13
CA GLY A 39 4.82 -10.16 0.25
C GLY A 39 6.16 -10.90 0.35
N LEU A 40 6.42 -11.87 -0.54
CA LEU A 40 7.61 -12.70 -0.46
C LEU A 40 8.92 -11.89 -0.64
N PRO A 41 9.08 -11.06 -1.69
CA PRO A 41 10.28 -10.25 -1.86
C PRO A 41 10.46 -9.23 -0.73
N TYR A 42 9.39 -8.60 -0.28
CA TYR A 42 9.42 -7.64 0.82
C TYR A 42 9.99 -8.30 2.09
N THR A 43 9.47 -9.47 2.46
CA THR A 43 9.91 -10.19 3.66
C THR A 43 11.36 -10.65 3.54
N LEU A 44 11.75 -11.18 2.38
CA LEU A 44 13.10 -11.69 2.16
C LEU A 44 14.14 -10.57 2.13
N LEU A 45 13.89 -9.47 1.42
CA LEU A 45 14.86 -8.40 1.21
C LEU A 45 14.97 -7.45 2.42
N ILE A 46 13.90 -7.24 3.19
CA ILE A 46 13.92 -6.31 4.33
C ILE A 46 14.14 -7.05 5.66
N GLY A 47 13.58 -8.25 5.81
CA GLY A 47 13.63 -8.99 7.07
C GLY A 47 14.68 -10.08 7.08
N THR A 48 14.49 -11.11 6.27
CA THR A 48 15.27 -12.35 6.27
C THR A 48 16.72 -12.13 5.83
N LEU A 49 16.95 -11.18 4.91
CA LEU A 49 18.29 -10.80 4.48
C LEU A 49 19.15 -10.29 5.64
N ASN A 50 18.55 -9.50 6.55
CA ASN A 50 19.26 -9.00 7.73
C ASN A 50 19.65 -10.13 8.69
N ALA A 51 18.82 -11.19 8.80
CA ALA A 51 19.16 -12.37 9.60
C ALA A 51 20.35 -13.14 9.00
N TRP A 52 20.35 -13.35 7.68
CA TRP A 52 21.46 -13.97 6.97
C TRP A 52 22.78 -13.21 7.17
N LEU A 53 22.76 -11.89 6.93
CA LEU A 53 23.95 -11.04 7.07
C LEU A 53 24.44 -10.97 8.52
N GLY A 54 23.52 -10.94 9.48
CA GLY A 54 23.83 -10.94 10.91
C GLY A 54 24.50 -12.25 11.36
N GLU A 55 24.03 -13.41 10.89
CA GLU A 55 24.64 -14.71 11.18
C GLU A 55 26.05 -14.85 10.59
N TRP A 56 26.29 -14.19 9.45
CA TRP A 56 27.60 -14.17 8.82
C TRP A 56 28.52 -13.04 9.32
N GLU A 57 28.17 -12.40 10.43
CA GLU A 57 28.93 -11.35 11.11
C GLU A 57 29.28 -10.16 10.19
N ILE A 58 28.43 -9.87 9.20
CA ILE A 58 28.60 -8.69 8.35
C ILE A 58 28.37 -7.43 9.21
N ASP A 59 29.27 -6.47 9.08
CA ASP A 59 29.25 -5.23 9.86
C ASP A 59 27.89 -4.50 9.77
N LEU A 60 27.39 -4.01 10.93
CA LEU A 60 26.13 -3.29 11.04
C LEU A 60 26.07 -2.02 10.17
N ALA A 61 27.19 -1.33 9.94
CA ALA A 61 27.25 -0.19 9.05
C ALA A 61 26.96 -0.59 7.60
N THR A 62 27.42 -1.76 7.21
CA THR A 62 27.18 -2.38 5.91
C THR A 62 25.73 -2.85 5.75
N ILE A 63 25.14 -3.44 6.81
CA ILE A 63 23.71 -3.77 6.85
C ILE A 63 22.88 -2.47 6.74
N GLY A 64 23.36 -1.38 7.30
CA GLY A 64 22.77 -0.04 7.14
C GLY A 64 22.64 0.41 5.68
N VAL A 65 23.61 0.06 4.83
CA VAL A 65 23.54 0.34 3.38
C VAL A 65 22.36 -0.39 2.72
N LEU A 66 22.01 -1.59 3.19
CA LEU A 66 20.85 -2.33 2.64
C LEU A 66 19.50 -1.78 3.10
N SER A 67 19.47 -0.86 4.07
CA SER A 67 18.23 -0.21 4.52
C SER A 67 17.55 0.64 3.44
N TRP A 68 18.30 1.04 2.38
CA TRP A 68 17.76 1.75 1.20
C TRP A 68 16.83 0.90 0.32
N ILE A 69 16.83 -0.43 0.47
CA ILE A 69 15.79 -1.29 -0.08
C ILE A 69 14.39 -0.72 0.26
N GLY A 70 14.23 -0.20 1.49
CA GLY A 70 13.00 0.47 1.92
C GLY A 70 12.65 1.74 1.14
N LEU A 71 13.64 2.47 0.58
CA LEU A 71 13.37 3.66 -0.24
C LEU A 71 12.63 3.33 -1.53
N ALA A 72 12.91 2.20 -2.15
CA ALA A 72 12.20 1.76 -3.35
C ALA A 72 10.68 1.68 -3.08
N TYR A 73 10.28 1.18 -1.93
CA TYR A 73 8.86 1.10 -1.56
C TYR A 73 8.25 2.45 -1.17
N ALA A 74 9.02 3.30 -0.48
CA ALA A 74 8.55 4.62 -0.06
C ALA A 74 8.33 5.56 -1.26
N PHE A 75 9.19 5.47 -2.28
CA PHE A 75 9.18 6.37 -3.43
C PHE A 75 8.71 5.71 -4.74
N LYS A 76 8.08 4.54 -4.68
CA LYS A 76 7.58 3.82 -5.87
C LYS A 76 6.63 4.65 -6.75
N PHE A 77 5.99 5.67 -6.19
CA PHE A 77 5.14 6.59 -6.96
C PHE A 77 5.93 7.42 -8.00
N LEU A 78 7.25 7.63 -7.81
CA LEU A 78 8.06 8.40 -8.76
C LEU A 78 8.15 7.74 -10.15
N TRP A 79 8.11 6.42 -10.22
CA TRP A 79 8.12 5.70 -11.51
C TRP A 79 6.80 5.01 -11.85
N SER A 80 5.79 5.11 -11.00
CA SER A 80 4.47 4.55 -11.29
C SER A 80 3.84 5.07 -12.59
N PRO A 81 4.10 6.32 -13.07
CA PRO A 81 3.64 6.77 -14.38
C PRO A 81 4.16 5.94 -15.56
N LEU A 82 5.36 5.33 -15.43
CA LEU A 82 5.89 4.43 -16.45
C LEU A 82 5.03 3.17 -16.57
N VAL A 83 4.60 2.60 -15.44
CA VAL A 83 3.75 1.41 -15.37
C VAL A 83 2.38 1.63 -16.02
N ASP A 84 1.84 2.84 -15.91
CA ASP A 84 0.55 3.19 -16.53
C ASP A 84 0.67 3.52 -18.02
N ARG A 85 1.84 3.91 -18.52
CA ARG A 85 2.00 4.43 -19.88
C ARG A 85 2.83 3.55 -20.80
N VAL A 86 3.88 2.90 -20.28
CA VAL A 86 4.80 2.14 -21.11
C VAL A 86 4.26 0.73 -21.36
N ARG A 87 4.15 0.40 -22.65
CA ARG A 87 3.93 -0.98 -23.12
C ARG A 87 5.29 -1.60 -23.41
N LEU A 88 5.54 -2.76 -22.82
CA LEU A 88 6.80 -3.45 -23.01
C LEU A 88 6.83 -4.09 -24.41
N PRO A 89 7.78 -3.70 -25.28
CA PRO A 89 7.94 -4.33 -26.57
C PRO A 89 8.19 -5.84 -26.40
N MET A 90 7.83 -6.66 -27.39
CA MET A 90 7.87 -8.13 -27.38
C MET A 90 6.82 -8.83 -26.51
N LEU A 91 6.27 -8.18 -25.46
CA LEU A 91 5.28 -8.76 -24.56
C LEU A 91 3.87 -8.15 -24.72
N GLU A 92 3.66 -7.31 -25.72
CA GLU A 92 2.39 -6.59 -25.95
C GLU A 92 1.17 -7.51 -26.05
N ARG A 93 1.38 -8.73 -26.63
CA ARG A 93 0.33 -9.76 -26.77
C ARG A 93 -0.23 -10.25 -25.44
N LEU A 94 0.53 -10.11 -24.36
CA LEU A 94 0.11 -10.52 -23.02
C LEU A 94 -0.73 -9.46 -22.30
N GLY A 95 -0.86 -8.25 -22.88
CA GLY A 95 -1.49 -7.11 -22.24
C GLY A 95 -0.53 -6.37 -21.29
N ARG A 96 -0.84 -5.09 -21.00
CA ARG A 96 0.07 -4.18 -20.28
C ARG A 96 0.42 -4.68 -18.86
N ARG A 97 -0.57 -5.01 -18.03
CA ARG A 97 -0.32 -5.40 -16.63
C ARG A 97 0.43 -6.72 -16.53
N ARG A 98 0.04 -7.73 -17.29
CA ARG A 98 0.71 -9.03 -17.28
C ARG A 98 2.15 -8.96 -17.75
N SER A 99 2.43 -8.14 -18.77
CA SER A 99 3.81 -7.95 -19.26
C SER A 99 4.74 -7.41 -18.19
N TRP A 100 4.33 -6.35 -17.47
CA TRP A 100 5.09 -5.80 -16.35
C TRP A 100 5.27 -6.81 -15.21
N LEU A 101 4.20 -7.54 -14.84
CA LEU A 101 4.26 -8.56 -13.79
C LEU A 101 5.27 -9.66 -14.13
N ILE A 102 5.25 -10.18 -15.35
CA ILE A 102 6.19 -11.23 -15.78
C ILE A 102 7.63 -10.73 -15.71
N VAL A 103 7.90 -9.52 -16.21
CA VAL A 103 9.26 -8.95 -16.15
C VAL A 103 9.71 -8.79 -14.71
N CYS A 104 8.87 -8.25 -13.82
CA CYS A 104 9.20 -8.11 -12.40
C CYS A 104 9.42 -9.47 -11.73
N GLN A 105 8.57 -10.47 -11.98
CA GLN A 105 8.66 -11.80 -11.38
C GLN A 105 9.89 -12.56 -11.86
N VAL A 106 10.23 -12.46 -13.14
CA VAL A 106 11.47 -13.05 -13.69
C VAL A 106 12.69 -12.36 -13.09
N LEU A 107 12.68 -11.04 -13.00
CA LEU A 107 13.77 -10.29 -12.40
C LEU A 107 13.93 -10.59 -10.91
N LEU A 108 12.84 -10.74 -10.16
CA LEU A 108 12.86 -11.14 -8.75
C LEU A 108 13.38 -12.56 -8.57
N THR A 109 12.95 -13.49 -9.42
CA THR A 109 13.49 -14.85 -9.44
C THR A 109 15.01 -14.83 -9.70
N ALA A 110 15.45 -14.06 -10.70
CA ALA A 110 16.86 -13.88 -11.01
C ALA A 110 17.63 -13.22 -9.83
N THR A 111 17.01 -12.27 -9.14
CA THR A 111 17.56 -11.65 -7.93
C THR A 111 17.80 -12.69 -6.83
N PHE A 112 16.81 -13.51 -6.50
CA PHE A 112 16.97 -14.51 -5.44
C PHE A 112 17.99 -15.59 -5.80
N ILE A 113 18.03 -16.03 -7.05
CA ILE A 113 19.10 -16.91 -7.54
C ILE A 113 20.46 -16.20 -7.53
N GLY A 114 20.53 -14.93 -7.95
CA GLY A 114 21.76 -14.14 -7.90
C GLY A 114 22.29 -13.96 -6.49
N LEU A 115 21.44 -13.70 -5.50
CA LEU A 115 21.80 -13.66 -4.08
C LEU A 115 22.29 -15.04 -3.61
N SER A 116 21.63 -16.13 -4.00
CA SER A 116 22.03 -17.49 -3.63
C SER A 116 23.40 -17.89 -4.19
N LEU A 117 23.82 -17.31 -5.31
CA LEU A 117 25.12 -17.56 -5.96
C LEU A 117 26.21 -16.58 -5.51
N SER A 118 25.88 -15.59 -4.68
CA SER A 118 26.80 -14.54 -4.24
C SER A 118 27.19 -14.73 -2.78
N ASP A 119 28.49 -14.57 -2.46
CA ASP A 119 28.96 -14.52 -1.07
C ASP A 119 29.10 -13.04 -0.64
N PRO A 120 28.25 -12.55 0.29
CA PRO A 120 28.33 -11.16 0.74
C PRO A 120 29.65 -10.80 1.44
N ARG A 121 30.39 -11.77 1.97
CA ARG A 121 31.70 -11.55 2.60
C ARG A 121 32.80 -11.25 1.57
N LEU A 122 32.66 -11.79 0.35
CA LEU A 122 33.67 -11.64 -0.71
C LEU A 122 33.28 -10.55 -1.72
N GLN A 123 32.00 -10.38 -2.00
CA GLN A 123 31.47 -9.53 -3.09
C GLN A 123 30.28 -8.67 -2.63
N LEU A 124 30.46 -7.96 -1.52
CA LEU A 124 29.38 -7.20 -0.89
C LEU A 124 28.72 -6.18 -1.84
N GLY A 125 29.52 -5.46 -2.63
CA GLY A 125 28.98 -4.46 -3.59
C GLY A 125 28.07 -5.10 -4.65
N TRP A 126 28.45 -6.27 -5.17
CA TRP A 126 27.64 -7.02 -6.11
C TRP A 126 26.35 -7.55 -5.44
N PHE A 127 26.49 -8.12 -4.24
CA PHE A 127 25.37 -8.62 -3.45
C PHE A 127 24.34 -7.50 -3.17
N ALA A 128 24.81 -6.33 -2.74
CA ALA A 128 23.97 -5.16 -2.51
C ALA A 128 23.28 -4.67 -3.80
N LEU A 129 24.00 -4.62 -4.91
CA LEU A 129 23.43 -4.23 -6.21
C LEU A 129 22.30 -5.17 -6.63
N VAL A 130 22.48 -6.49 -6.51
CA VAL A 130 21.46 -7.49 -6.81
C VAL A 130 20.24 -7.32 -5.91
N ALA A 131 20.45 -7.10 -4.60
CA ALA A 131 19.37 -6.86 -3.65
C ALA A 131 18.55 -5.60 -3.99
N VAL A 132 19.22 -4.53 -4.43
CA VAL A 132 18.57 -3.27 -4.86
C VAL A 132 17.77 -3.44 -6.13
N ILE A 133 18.31 -4.11 -7.13
CA ILE A 133 17.57 -4.43 -8.36
C ILE A 133 16.28 -5.19 -7.99
N GLY A 134 16.38 -6.17 -7.08
CA GLY A 134 15.25 -6.89 -6.55
C GLY A 134 14.24 -5.98 -5.84
N ALA A 135 14.69 -5.02 -5.04
CA ALA A 135 13.82 -4.08 -4.36
C ALA A 135 13.02 -3.20 -5.33
N PHE A 136 13.67 -2.70 -6.38
CA PHE A 136 12.97 -1.94 -7.43
C PHE A 136 11.98 -2.81 -8.22
N ALA A 137 12.36 -4.03 -8.55
CA ALA A 137 11.47 -4.98 -9.22
C ALA A 137 10.25 -5.30 -8.35
N SER A 138 10.45 -5.51 -7.04
CA SER A 138 9.37 -5.78 -6.09
C SER A 138 8.44 -4.58 -5.91
N ALA A 139 8.99 -3.39 -5.70
CA ALA A 139 8.20 -2.17 -5.58
C ALA A 139 7.40 -1.85 -6.87
N THR A 140 7.99 -2.15 -8.04
CA THR A 140 7.30 -2.04 -9.33
C THR A 140 6.19 -3.08 -9.45
N GLN A 141 6.46 -4.32 -9.08
CA GLN A 141 5.45 -5.39 -9.04
C GLN A 141 4.25 -5.00 -8.17
N ASP A 142 4.49 -4.44 -6.98
CA ASP A 142 3.43 -3.94 -6.10
C ASP A 142 2.54 -2.92 -6.81
N VAL A 143 3.14 -1.93 -7.50
CA VAL A 143 2.39 -0.91 -8.25
C VAL A 143 1.50 -1.56 -9.32
N VAL A 144 2.02 -2.57 -10.03
CA VAL A 144 1.27 -3.28 -11.09
C VAL A 144 0.14 -4.12 -10.50
N ILE A 145 0.38 -4.84 -9.40
CA ILE A 145 -0.64 -5.66 -8.72
C ILE A 145 -1.76 -4.78 -8.18
N ASP A 146 -1.41 -3.67 -7.53
CA ASP A 146 -2.38 -2.71 -7.00
C ASP A 146 -3.27 -2.15 -8.12
N ALA A 147 -2.69 -1.79 -9.24
CA ALA A 147 -3.43 -1.34 -10.41
C ALA A 147 -4.30 -2.44 -11.03
N TRP A 148 -3.76 -3.66 -11.18
CA TRP A 148 -4.51 -4.80 -11.71
C TRP A 148 -5.74 -5.11 -10.85
N ARG A 149 -5.60 -5.06 -9.51
CA ARG A 149 -6.72 -5.26 -8.56
C ARG A 149 -7.89 -4.31 -8.83
N ILE A 150 -7.57 -3.03 -9.08
CA ILE A 150 -8.57 -1.98 -9.35
C ILE A 150 -9.19 -2.19 -10.73
N ASP A 151 -8.37 -2.52 -11.73
CA ASP A 151 -8.79 -2.66 -13.11
C ASP A 151 -9.74 -3.86 -13.32
N VAL A 152 -9.53 -4.98 -12.61
CA VAL A 152 -10.32 -6.23 -12.79
C VAL A 152 -11.53 -6.34 -11.86
N ALA A 153 -11.66 -5.47 -10.86
CA ALA A 153 -12.75 -5.52 -9.90
C ALA A 153 -14.12 -5.37 -10.60
N ASP A 154 -15.08 -6.18 -10.20
CA ASP A 154 -16.46 -6.17 -10.67
C ASP A 154 -17.45 -6.54 -9.55
N GLU A 155 -18.74 -6.63 -9.86
CA GLU A 155 -19.79 -6.97 -8.90
C GLU A 155 -19.65 -8.37 -8.28
N ARG A 156 -19.02 -9.32 -8.99
CA ARG A 156 -18.77 -10.70 -8.51
C ARG A 156 -17.49 -10.85 -7.73
N ALA A 157 -16.55 -9.94 -7.93
CA ALA A 157 -15.28 -9.86 -7.22
C ALA A 157 -14.97 -8.39 -6.90
N PRO A 158 -15.67 -7.80 -5.91
CA PRO A 158 -15.50 -6.40 -5.53
C PRO A 158 -14.07 -6.12 -5.05
N VAL A 159 -13.64 -4.87 -5.24
CA VAL A 159 -12.29 -4.42 -4.89
C VAL A 159 -11.98 -4.62 -3.39
N GLU A 160 -12.99 -4.55 -2.54
CA GLU A 160 -12.89 -4.75 -1.10
C GLU A 160 -12.48 -6.19 -0.75
N ILE A 161 -13.13 -7.17 -1.40
CA ILE A 161 -12.80 -8.60 -1.19
C ILE A 161 -11.44 -8.92 -1.83
N LEU A 162 -11.17 -8.44 -3.04
CA LEU A 162 -9.87 -8.60 -3.67
C LEU A 162 -8.74 -8.00 -2.82
N SER A 163 -8.96 -6.85 -2.18
CA SER A 163 -8.00 -6.21 -1.28
C SER A 163 -7.74 -7.05 -0.02
N SER A 164 -8.77 -7.64 0.56
CA SER A 164 -8.64 -8.54 1.71
C SER A 164 -7.86 -9.81 1.33
N ILE A 165 -8.16 -10.40 0.19
CA ILE A 165 -7.47 -11.61 -0.30
C ILE A 165 -6.00 -11.31 -0.66
N TYR A 166 -5.71 -10.14 -1.23
CA TYR A 166 -4.33 -9.68 -1.43
C TYR A 166 -3.56 -9.64 -0.11
N GLN A 167 -4.13 -9.01 0.91
CA GLN A 167 -3.51 -8.94 2.23
C GLN A 167 -3.32 -10.32 2.86
N PHE A 168 -4.28 -11.22 2.65
CA PHE A 168 -4.17 -12.60 3.13
C PHE A 168 -3.00 -13.34 2.46
N GLY A 169 -2.87 -13.25 1.13
CA GLY A 169 -1.73 -13.79 0.38
C GLY A 169 -0.39 -13.20 0.84
N TYR A 170 -0.36 -11.90 1.11
CA TYR A 170 0.80 -11.21 1.66
C TYR A 170 1.24 -11.78 3.02
N ARG A 171 0.30 -12.15 3.90
CA ARG A 171 0.60 -12.77 5.20
C ARG A 171 1.11 -14.21 5.06
N ILE A 172 0.60 -14.98 4.10
CA ILE A 172 1.17 -16.29 3.76
C ILE A 172 2.64 -16.14 3.33
N ALA A 173 2.93 -15.15 2.49
CA ALA A 173 4.30 -14.86 2.07
C ALA A 173 5.21 -14.47 3.24
N ALA A 174 4.70 -13.71 4.22
CA ALA A 174 5.45 -13.36 5.42
C ALA A 174 5.77 -14.58 6.30
N LEU A 175 4.88 -15.57 6.37
CA LEU A 175 5.16 -16.84 7.04
C LEU A 175 6.23 -17.65 6.31
N ILE A 176 6.13 -17.73 4.98
CA ILE A 176 7.07 -18.53 4.17
C ILE A 176 8.42 -17.84 4.06
N GLY A 177 8.47 -16.57 3.70
CA GLY A 177 9.71 -15.80 3.54
C GLY A 177 10.35 -15.40 4.87
N GLY A 178 9.59 -15.37 5.96
CA GLY A 178 10.09 -15.09 7.31
C GLY A 178 10.30 -16.37 8.12
N ALA A 179 9.25 -16.92 8.72
CA ALA A 179 9.37 -18.03 9.65
C ALA A 179 9.93 -19.31 9.01
N LEU A 180 9.37 -19.75 7.86
CA LEU A 180 9.86 -20.96 7.20
C LEU A 180 11.30 -20.79 6.69
N ALA A 181 11.66 -19.61 6.15
CA ALA A 181 13.02 -19.34 5.70
C ALA A 181 14.04 -19.46 6.84
N LEU A 182 13.73 -18.96 8.04
CA LEU A 182 14.57 -19.08 9.22
C LEU A 182 14.68 -20.55 9.69
N VAL A 183 13.58 -21.29 9.73
CA VAL A 183 13.60 -22.73 10.07
C VAL A 183 14.39 -23.54 9.04
N LEU A 184 14.35 -23.16 7.79
CA LEU A 184 15.16 -23.81 6.74
C LEU A 184 16.63 -23.50 6.88
N SER A 185 17.01 -22.27 7.30
CA SER A 185 18.43 -21.89 7.44
C SER A 185 19.18 -22.71 8.48
N GLU A 186 18.48 -23.28 9.47
CA GLU A 186 19.06 -24.20 10.43
C GLU A 186 19.39 -25.60 9.83
N ARG A 187 18.80 -25.93 8.68
CA ARG A 187 18.91 -27.27 8.05
C ARG A 187 19.67 -27.24 6.74
N VAL A 188 19.60 -26.12 6.01
CA VAL A 188 20.30 -25.91 4.74
C VAL A 188 20.96 -24.54 4.75
N SER A 189 21.95 -24.33 3.89
CA SER A 189 22.65 -23.06 3.82
C SER A 189 21.74 -21.90 3.36
N TRP A 190 22.03 -20.67 3.79
CA TRP A 190 21.31 -19.47 3.36
C TRP A 190 21.20 -19.33 1.84
N PRO A 191 22.27 -19.60 1.03
CA PRO A 191 22.14 -19.64 -0.42
C PRO A 191 21.04 -20.60 -0.90
N MET A 192 20.93 -21.79 -0.32
CA MET A 192 19.89 -22.75 -0.68
C MET A 192 18.49 -22.25 -0.29
N VAL A 193 18.35 -21.60 0.87
CA VAL A 193 17.08 -20.95 1.26
C VAL A 193 16.63 -19.96 0.21
N TYR A 194 17.51 -19.04 -0.24
CA TYR A 194 17.18 -18.07 -1.27
C TYR A 194 16.90 -18.70 -2.63
N ALA A 195 17.58 -19.78 -3.01
CA ALA A 195 17.25 -20.54 -4.22
C ALA A 195 15.86 -21.15 -4.17
N ILE A 196 15.44 -21.75 -3.03
CA ILE A 196 14.10 -22.30 -2.82
C ILE A 196 13.06 -21.17 -2.93
N MET A 197 13.30 -20.02 -2.30
CA MET A 197 12.41 -18.87 -2.35
C MET A 197 12.30 -18.28 -3.77
N GLY A 198 13.39 -18.31 -4.53
CA GLY A 198 13.40 -18.01 -5.98
C GLY A 198 12.50 -18.96 -6.77
N GLY A 199 12.48 -20.24 -6.41
CA GLY A 199 11.55 -21.23 -6.99
C GLY A 199 10.09 -20.90 -6.70
N PHE A 200 9.75 -20.51 -5.46
CA PHE A 200 8.39 -20.04 -5.14
C PHE A 200 8.01 -18.79 -5.94
N MET A 201 8.95 -17.85 -6.11
CA MET A 201 8.72 -16.66 -6.93
C MET A 201 8.46 -17.02 -8.41
N ALA A 202 9.24 -17.92 -8.97
CA ALA A 202 9.06 -18.39 -10.34
C ALA A 202 7.67 -19.02 -10.57
N LEU A 203 7.13 -19.75 -9.59
CA LEU A 203 5.79 -20.35 -9.68
C LEU A 203 4.68 -19.28 -9.79
N THR A 204 4.90 -18.07 -9.28
CA THR A 204 3.90 -16.98 -9.38
C THR A 204 3.67 -16.52 -10.82
N VAL A 205 4.64 -16.74 -11.73
CA VAL A 205 4.51 -16.46 -13.17
C VAL A 205 3.34 -17.22 -13.78
N ILE A 206 3.08 -18.46 -13.32
CA ILE A 206 1.96 -19.28 -13.79
C ILE A 206 0.62 -18.57 -13.52
N ALA A 207 0.46 -17.99 -12.34
CA ALA A 207 -0.74 -17.22 -12.00
C ALA A 207 -0.87 -15.96 -12.87
N THR A 208 0.25 -15.30 -13.19
CA THR A 208 0.27 -14.13 -14.07
C THR A 208 -0.15 -14.49 -15.50
N LEU A 209 0.32 -15.60 -16.04
CA LEU A 209 -0.10 -16.10 -17.35
C LEU A 209 -1.58 -16.50 -17.34
N ALA A 210 -2.07 -17.02 -16.21
CA ALA A 210 -3.47 -17.36 -16.02
C ALA A 210 -4.37 -16.16 -15.69
N ALA A 211 -3.82 -14.97 -15.37
CA ALA A 211 -4.60 -13.81 -15.00
C ALA A 211 -5.50 -13.33 -16.15
N PRO A 212 -6.76 -12.92 -15.87
CA PRO A 212 -7.59 -12.28 -16.87
C PRO A 212 -6.95 -10.96 -17.31
N ASP A 213 -7.13 -10.66 -18.59
CA ASP A 213 -6.67 -9.38 -19.15
C ASP A 213 -7.50 -8.22 -18.59
N THR A 214 -6.91 -7.04 -18.57
CA THR A 214 -7.64 -5.82 -18.26
C THR A 214 -8.64 -5.53 -19.40
N PRO A 215 -9.84 -5.02 -19.10
CA PRO A 215 -10.86 -4.77 -20.10
C PRO A 215 -10.36 -3.92 -21.28
N ARG A 216 -10.89 -4.15 -22.48
CA ARG A 216 -10.53 -3.41 -23.71
C ARG A 216 -10.70 -1.90 -23.58
N ASP A 217 -11.59 -1.45 -22.72
CA ASP A 217 -11.78 -0.03 -22.36
C ASP A 217 -10.49 0.66 -21.83
N ALA A 218 -9.44 -0.08 -21.48
CA ALA A 218 -8.17 0.51 -21.08
C ALA A 218 -7.49 1.29 -22.22
N ILE A 219 -7.67 0.87 -23.47
CA ILE A 219 -7.14 1.56 -24.66
C ILE A 219 -7.94 2.85 -24.91
N GLU A 220 -9.26 2.76 -24.79
CA GLU A 220 -10.14 3.94 -24.96
C GLU A 220 -9.90 4.98 -23.88
N ARG A 221 -9.65 4.54 -22.62
CA ARG A 221 -9.32 5.43 -21.50
C ARG A 221 -7.97 6.12 -21.73
N GLU A 222 -6.95 5.40 -22.19
CA GLU A 222 -5.65 6.00 -22.52
C GLU A 222 -5.78 7.03 -23.64
N GLN A 223 -6.58 6.75 -24.66
CA GLN A 223 -6.88 7.72 -25.71
C GLN A 223 -7.67 8.92 -25.19
N SER A 224 -8.63 8.70 -24.29
CA SER A 224 -9.38 9.77 -23.62
C SER A 224 -8.46 10.68 -22.81
N ALA A 225 -7.53 10.10 -22.03
CA ALA A 225 -6.56 10.86 -21.25
C ALA A 225 -5.64 11.71 -22.14
N LEU A 226 -5.18 11.16 -23.27
CA LEU A 226 -4.37 11.90 -24.24
C LEU A 226 -5.15 13.04 -24.91
N ARG A 227 -6.43 12.83 -25.24
CA ARG A 227 -7.32 13.87 -25.75
C ARG A 227 -7.53 14.98 -24.71
N GLN A 228 -7.74 14.63 -23.44
CA GLN A 228 -7.86 15.60 -22.36
C GLN A 228 -6.56 16.40 -22.16
N ALA A 229 -5.40 15.76 -22.31
CA ALA A 229 -4.11 16.42 -22.24
C ALA A 229 -3.90 17.41 -23.39
N GLY A 230 -4.33 17.06 -24.63
CA GLY A 230 -4.28 17.94 -25.80
C GLY A 230 -5.26 19.10 -25.74
N ALA A 231 -6.27 19.02 -24.90
CA ALA A 231 -7.36 20.01 -24.80
C ALA A 231 -6.99 21.27 -23.98
N ILE A 232 -5.74 21.48 -23.58
CA ILE A 232 -5.27 22.68 -22.85
C ILE A 232 -4.39 23.54 -23.76
N GLU A 233 -4.54 24.86 -23.63
CA GLU A 233 -3.71 25.79 -24.38
C GLU A 233 -2.22 25.44 -24.29
N PRO A 234 -1.47 25.29 -25.39
CA PRO A 234 -0.09 24.82 -25.39
C PRO A 234 0.86 25.60 -24.47
N ARG A 235 0.65 26.92 -24.33
CA ARG A 235 1.48 27.75 -23.43
C ARG A 235 1.24 27.44 -21.95
N LEU A 236 -0.01 27.36 -21.54
CA LEU A 236 -0.36 27.00 -20.14
C LEU A 236 0.11 25.59 -19.82
N ARG A 237 -0.05 24.66 -20.74
CA ARG A 237 0.46 23.29 -20.60
C ARG A 237 1.98 23.26 -20.44
N ALA A 238 2.72 24.02 -21.25
CA ALA A 238 4.17 24.11 -21.16
C ALA A 238 4.62 24.71 -19.81
N ILE A 239 3.95 25.75 -19.33
CA ILE A 239 4.22 26.35 -18.01
C ILE A 239 3.95 25.33 -16.90
N GLY A 240 2.79 24.67 -16.89
CA GLY A 240 2.45 23.66 -15.90
C GLY A 240 3.43 22.49 -15.89
N LEU A 241 3.79 21.97 -17.08
CA LEU A 241 4.80 20.93 -17.22
C LEU A 241 6.18 21.39 -16.78
N GLY A 242 6.57 22.63 -17.06
CA GLY A 242 7.84 23.21 -16.60
C GLY A 242 7.92 23.22 -15.06
N ILE A 243 6.90 23.74 -14.41
CA ILE A 243 6.83 23.82 -12.94
C ILE A 243 6.84 22.42 -12.32
N VAL A 244 5.95 21.53 -12.77
CA VAL A 244 5.85 20.17 -12.26
C VAL A 244 7.08 19.35 -12.60
N GLY A 245 7.57 19.46 -13.83
CA GLY A 245 8.75 18.74 -14.31
C GLY A 245 10.01 19.08 -13.51
N LEU A 246 10.23 20.36 -13.18
CA LEU A 246 11.33 20.78 -12.30
C LEU A 246 11.23 20.17 -10.91
N GLY A 247 10.02 20.12 -10.31
CA GLY A 247 9.79 19.46 -9.02
C GLY A 247 10.10 17.97 -9.08
N TRP A 248 9.66 17.27 -10.13
CA TRP A 248 9.93 15.86 -10.32
C TRP A 248 11.41 15.57 -10.61
N LEU A 249 12.06 16.37 -11.45
CA LEU A 249 13.50 16.24 -11.72
C LEU A 249 14.33 16.45 -10.47
N TRP A 250 13.97 17.44 -9.65
CA TRP A 250 14.60 17.66 -8.36
C TRP A 250 14.41 16.45 -7.43
N ALA A 251 13.20 15.90 -7.32
CA ALA A 251 12.92 14.75 -6.47
C ALA A 251 13.69 13.51 -6.93
N ILE A 252 13.68 13.20 -8.23
CA ILE A 252 14.42 12.08 -8.82
C ILE A 252 15.93 12.26 -8.60
N TRP A 253 16.45 13.48 -8.81
CA TRP A 253 17.85 13.80 -8.55
C TRP A 253 18.21 13.61 -7.07
N THR A 254 17.38 14.10 -6.16
CA THR A 254 17.61 14.02 -4.70
C THR A 254 17.65 12.56 -4.22
N VAL A 255 16.67 11.75 -4.63
CA VAL A 255 16.65 10.32 -4.30
C VAL A 255 17.79 9.58 -5.00
N GLY A 256 18.01 9.84 -6.28
CA GLY A 256 19.04 9.17 -7.08
C GLY A 256 20.46 9.49 -6.58
N SER A 257 20.76 10.77 -6.28
CA SER A 257 22.05 11.16 -5.75
C SER A 257 22.32 10.56 -4.35
N PHE A 258 21.31 10.52 -3.50
CA PHE A 258 21.41 9.84 -2.21
C PHE A 258 21.75 8.34 -2.40
N MET A 259 21.06 7.66 -3.31
CA MET A 259 21.31 6.26 -3.61
C MET A 259 22.72 6.03 -4.19
N VAL A 260 23.17 6.86 -5.13
CA VAL A 260 24.50 6.77 -5.72
C VAL A 260 25.59 7.01 -4.67
N ASN A 261 25.41 8.00 -3.80
CA ASN A 261 26.34 8.29 -2.72
C ASN A 261 26.47 7.11 -1.74
N MET A 262 25.35 6.47 -1.40
CA MET A 262 25.38 5.28 -0.56
C MET A 262 26.06 4.10 -1.25
N LEU A 263 25.81 3.84 -2.54
CA LEU A 263 26.51 2.83 -3.34
C LEU A 263 28.03 3.09 -3.41
N GLY A 264 28.42 4.35 -3.49
CA GLY A 264 29.82 4.77 -3.52
C GLY A 264 30.53 4.66 -2.16
N GLY A 265 29.87 4.15 -1.11
CA GLY A 265 30.43 4.04 0.23
C GLY A 265 30.64 5.39 0.91
N ALA A 266 29.84 6.40 0.56
CA ALA A 266 29.91 7.71 1.20
C ALA A 266 29.67 7.57 2.71
N VAL A 267 30.53 8.17 3.50
CA VAL A 267 30.48 8.20 4.96
C VAL A 267 30.28 9.65 5.40
N ASP A 268 29.37 9.87 6.33
CA ASP A 268 29.18 11.18 6.96
C ASP A 268 30.49 11.59 7.66
N PRO A 269 31.09 12.72 7.30
CA PRO A 269 32.38 13.13 7.84
C PRO A 269 32.35 13.44 9.35
N VAL A 270 31.17 13.65 9.94
CA VAL A 270 30.99 13.95 11.36
C VAL A 270 30.77 12.67 12.17
N THR A 271 29.94 11.77 11.67
CA THR A 271 29.53 10.55 12.41
C THR A 271 30.37 9.33 12.07
N GLY A 272 31.12 9.36 10.96
CA GLY A 272 31.86 8.19 10.45
C GLY A 272 30.99 7.03 9.99
N LYS A 273 29.67 7.24 9.87
CA LYS A 273 28.67 6.23 9.51
C LYS A 273 28.06 6.50 8.12
N PRO A 274 27.58 5.48 7.42
CA PRO A 274 26.81 5.68 6.19
C PRO A 274 25.57 6.56 6.46
N PRO A 275 25.14 7.39 5.50
CA PRO A 275 23.94 8.23 5.65
C PRO A 275 22.71 7.37 5.97
N ALA A 276 21.99 7.72 7.04
CA ALA A 276 20.82 6.96 7.46
C ALA A 276 19.61 7.29 6.58
N VAL A 277 18.94 6.25 6.04
CA VAL A 277 17.70 6.39 5.25
C VAL A 277 16.60 7.11 6.02
N GLY A 278 16.52 6.88 7.34
CA GLY A 278 15.58 7.57 8.21
C GLY A 278 15.78 9.08 8.24
N ASP A 279 17.01 9.55 8.32
CA ASP A 279 17.35 10.97 8.35
C ASP A 279 17.12 11.62 6.97
N PHE A 280 17.49 10.94 5.89
CA PHE A 280 17.14 11.36 4.54
C PHE A 280 15.63 11.53 4.36
N THR A 281 14.84 10.55 4.79
CA THR A 281 13.39 10.58 4.66
C THR A 281 12.77 11.69 5.50
N LYS A 282 13.28 11.95 6.71
CA LYS A 282 12.83 13.06 7.54
C LYS A 282 13.13 14.42 6.90
N LEU A 283 14.34 14.60 6.37
CA LEU A 283 14.80 15.88 5.83
C LEU A 283 14.17 16.17 4.47
N TYR A 284 14.19 15.22 3.55
CA TYR A 284 13.79 15.41 2.16
C TYR A 284 12.39 14.89 1.83
N GLY A 285 11.87 13.90 2.57
CA GLY A 285 10.57 13.27 2.30
C GLY A 285 9.42 14.26 2.16
N PRO A 286 9.21 15.20 3.11
CA PRO A 286 8.14 16.21 3.01
C PRO A 286 8.27 17.11 1.77
N TRP A 287 9.49 17.49 1.39
CA TRP A 287 9.75 18.33 0.22
C TRP A 287 9.56 17.56 -1.09
N ILE A 288 9.93 16.28 -1.12
CA ILE A 288 9.67 15.40 -2.26
C ILE A 288 8.16 15.28 -2.48
N VAL A 289 7.37 15.06 -1.42
CA VAL A 289 5.91 15.04 -1.51
C VAL A 289 5.36 16.39 -1.95
N ALA A 290 5.87 17.48 -1.40
CA ALA A 290 5.45 18.83 -1.82
C ALA A 290 5.69 19.05 -3.32
N ALA A 291 6.87 18.67 -3.83
CA ALA A 291 7.25 18.87 -5.22
C ALA A 291 6.52 17.93 -6.21
N THR A 292 6.24 16.69 -5.80
CA THR A 292 5.72 15.65 -6.72
C THR A 292 4.23 15.37 -6.58
N VAL A 293 3.61 15.80 -5.49
CA VAL A 293 2.19 15.59 -5.18
C VAL A 293 1.44 16.91 -5.04
N ILE A 294 1.86 17.74 -4.08
CA ILE A 294 1.12 18.98 -3.76
C ILE A 294 1.22 19.98 -4.91
N LEU A 295 2.40 20.19 -5.44
CA LEU A 295 2.62 21.11 -6.54
C LEU A 295 1.84 20.73 -7.82
N PRO A 296 1.89 19.49 -8.31
CA PRO A 296 1.03 19.06 -9.42
C PRO A 296 -0.46 19.18 -9.12
N ALA A 297 -0.90 18.89 -7.89
CA ALA A 297 -2.30 19.03 -7.47
C ALA A 297 -2.75 20.51 -7.52
N ILE A 298 -1.91 21.43 -7.06
CA ILE A 298 -2.18 22.89 -7.14
C ILE A 298 -2.25 23.34 -8.61
N VAL A 299 -1.30 22.92 -9.44
CA VAL A 299 -1.31 23.24 -10.89
C VAL A 299 -2.59 22.71 -11.54
N ALA A 300 -2.96 21.46 -11.25
CA ALA A 300 -4.16 20.84 -11.76
C ALA A 300 -5.45 21.54 -11.28
N ALA A 301 -5.51 21.89 -10.00
CA ALA A 301 -6.63 22.65 -9.42
C ALA A 301 -6.76 24.04 -10.05
N THR A 302 -5.62 24.70 -10.28
CA THR A 302 -5.57 26.02 -10.94
C THR A 302 -6.09 25.94 -12.38
N PHE A 303 -5.70 24.90 -13.13
CA PHE A 303 -6.20 24.69 -14.49
C PHE A 303 -7.70 24.39 -14.51
N ASN A 304 -8.19 23.57 -13.60
CA ASN A 304 -9.63 23.30 -13.45
C ASN A 304 -10.41 24.57 -13.09
N TRP A 305 -9.87 25.41 -12.22
CA TRP A 305 -10.48 26.68 -11.83
C TRP A 305 -10.51 27.70 -12.98
N LEU A 306 -9.40 27.82 -13.74
CA LEU A 306 -9.32 28.68 -14.92
C LEU A 306 -10.33 28.25 -15.98
N LYS A 307 -10.45 26.93 -16.21
CA LYS A 307 -11.43 26.35 -17.11
C LYS A 307 -12.88 26.70 -16.71
N ALA A 308 -13.20 26.58 -15.43
CA ALA A 308 -14.56 26.84 -14.93
C ALA A 308 -14.94 28.34 -14.98
N ARG A 309 -14.01 29.26 -14.76
CA ARG A 309 -14.33 30.70 -14.63
C ARG A 309 -14.23 31.51 -15.91
N LYS A 310 -13.37 31.12 -16.87
CA LYS A 310 -13.07 31.99 -18.03
C LYS A 310 -13.37 31.37 -19.39
N GLY A 311 -14.00 30.19 -19.44
CA GLY A 311 -14.16 29.50 -20.72
C GLY A 311 -12.80 29.33 -21.43
N TYR A 312 -11.73 29.38 -20.66
CA TYR A 312 -10.35 29.31 -21.15
C TYR A 312 -10.08 27.92 -21.69
N ILE A 313 -10.12 28.04 -22.95
CA ILE A 313 -10.07 27.20 -23.82
C ILE A 313 -9.22 26.24 -24.22
N LEU A 314 -9.81 25.39 -24.51
CA LEU A 314 -9.69 24.15 -25.18
C LEU A 314 -9.52 24.42 -26.67
N THR A 315 -8.29 24.33 -27.12
CA THR A 315 -8.04 24.05 -28.52
C THR A 315 -8.69 22.72 -28.86
N ALA A 316 -9.32 22.64 -30.05
CA ALA A 316 -10.00 21.44 -30.52
C ALA A 316 -9.17 20.16 -30.30
N ASP A 317 -9.86 19.02 -30.10
CA ASP A 317 -9.35 17.66 -29.83
C ASP A 317 -8.40 17.10 -30.91
N GLU A 318 -7.46 17.88 -31.43
CA GLU A 318 -6.51 17.42 -32.42
C GLU A 318 -5.29 16.77 -31.75
N PRO A 319 -4.95 15.54 -32.10
CA PRO A 319 -3.74 14.89 -31.60
C PRO A 319 -2.50 15.67 -32.06
N ALA A 320 -1.54 15.83 -31.15
CA ALA A 320 -0.31 16.53 -31.39
C ALA A 320 0.44 16.00 -32.64
N THR A 321 0.72 16.86 -33.59
CA THR A 321 1.35 16.51 -34.88
C THR A 321 2.87 16.38 -34.78
N SER A 322 3.52 17.11 -33.85
CA SER A 322 4.98 17.08 -33.68
C SER A 322 5.40 16.07 -32.56
N GLY A 323 6.61 15.49 -32.71
CA GLY A 323 7.17 14.58 -31.70
C GLY A 323 7.31 15.22 -30.32
N GLY A 324 7.73 16.48 -30.24
CA GLY A 324 7.85 17.24 -28.99
C GLY A 324 6.50 17.52 -28.33
N ALA A 325 5.46 17.84 -29.09
CA ALA A 325 4.12 18.03 -28.56
C ALA A 325 3.50 16.74 -28.06
N ARG A 326 3.73 15.60 -28.74
CA ARG A 326 3.32 14.27 -28.23
C ARG A 326 4.01 13.93 -26.91
N ALA A 327 5.32 14.18 -26.80
CA ALA A 327 6.04 13.96 -25.54
C ALA A 327 5.47 14.83 -24.40
N ALA A 328 5.13 16.10 -24.68
CA ALA A 328 4.47 16.98 -23.73
C ALA A 328 3.07 16.48 -23.33
N ASP A 329 2.27 15.96 -24.27
CA ASP A 329 0.96 15.36 -23.98
C ASP A 329 1.09 14.12 -23.09
N HIS A 330 2.06 13.26 -23.38
CA HIS A 330 2.35 12.10 -22.53
C HIS A 330 2.82 12.50 -21.13
N ALA A 331 3.72 13.48 -21.01
CA ALA A 331 4.20 13.97 -19.71
C ALA A 331 3.06 14.61 -18.90
N TYR A 332 2.23 15.45 -19.53
CA TYR A 332 1.08 16.05 -18.87
C TYR A 332 0.08 15.01 -18.39
N SER A 333 -0.23 14.03 -19.23
CA SER A 333 -1.16 12.96 -18.88
C SER A 333 -0.60 12.00 -17.81
N ALA A 334 0.71 11.92 -17.67
CA ALA A 334 1.36 11.08 -16.66
C ALA A 334 1.50 11.78 -15.30
N LEU A 335 1.81 13.07 -15.26
CA LEU A 335 2.20 13.78 -14.04
C LEU A 335 1.10 14.67 -13.45
N ILE A 336 0.26 15.27 -14.30
CA ILE A 336 -0.71 16.29 -13.87
C ILE A 336 -2.15 15.76 -13.90
N LEU A 337 -2.54 15.06 -14.97
CA LEU A 337 -3.92 14.57 -15.11
C LEU A 337 -4.37 13.63 -14.00
N PRO A 338 -3.57 12.67 -13.47
CA PRO A 338 -4.01 11.79 -12.41
C PRO A 338 -4.46 12.53 -11.15
N LEU A 339 -3.73 13.59 -10.80
CA LEU A 339 -4.08 14.44 -9.65
C LEU A 339 -5.22 15.41 -9.98
N GLY A 340 -5.24 15.95 -11.21
CA GLY A 340 -6.34 16.79 -11.68
C GLY A 340 -7.68 16.05 -11.68
N GLU A 341 -7.69 14.80 -12.09
CA GLU A 341 -8.88 13.95 -12.05
C GLU A 341 -9.31 13.69 -10.59
N LEU A 342 -8.37 13.33 -9.72
CA LEU A 342 -8.64 13.08 -8.31
C LEU A 342 -9.24 14.32 -7.62
N VAL A 343 -8.61 15.48 -7.79
CA VAL A 343 -9.09 16.76 -7.22
C VAL A 343 -10.45 17.14 -7.80
N ARG A 344 -10.67 16.97 -9.10
CA ARG A 344 -11.96 17.27 -9.75
C ARG A 344 -13.08 16.38 -9.22
N ARG A 345 -12.82 15.08 -9.05
CA ARG A 345 -13.80 14.08 -8.61
C ARG A 345 -14.16 14.21 -7.14
N ILE A 346 -13.18 14.46 -6.29
CA ILE A 346 -13.35 14.54 -4.84
C ILE A 346 -13.69 15.99 -4.40
N GLY A 347 -13.27 16.99 -5.16
CA GLY A 347 -13.46 18.40 -4.82
C GLY A 347 -12.77 18.77 -3.51
N TRP A 348 -13.42 19.60 -2.69
CA TRP A 348 -12.92 19.99 -1.36
C TRP A 348 -12.79 18.82 -0.38
N GLY A 349 -13.45 17.69 -0.64
CA GLY A 349 -13.29 16.46 0.13
C GLY A 349 -11.87 15.89 0.08
N VAL A 350 -11.01 16.36 -0.83
CA VAL A 350 -9.60 15.94 -0.89
C VAL A 350 -8.86 16.18 0.43
N ILE A 351 -9.22 17.22 1.18
CA ILE A 351 -8.62 17.52 2.49
C ILE A 351 -9.01 16.44 3.52
N ILE A 352 -10.29 16.01 3.51
CA ILE A 352 -10.79 14.93 4.39
C ILE A 352 -10.10 13.62 4.03
N VAL A 353 -10.03 13.31 2.73
CA VAL A 353 -9.39 12.09 2.22
C VAL A 353 -7.90 12.05 2.57
N LEU A 354 -7.17 13.16 2.39
CA LEU A 354 -5.77 13.25 2.78
C LEU A 354 -5.60 13.13 4.29
N GLY A 355 -6.43 13.80 5.09
CA GLY A 355 -6.41 13.67 6.55
C GLY A 355 -6.65 12.23 7.00
N LEU A 356 -7.59 11.52 6.36
CA LEU A 356 -7.84 10.10 6.59
C LEU A 356 -6.61 9.25 6.24
N ILE A 357 -6.05 9.42 5.04
CA ILE A 357 -4.89 8.66 4.57
C ILE A 357 -3.67 8.84 5.51
N LEU A 358 -3.43 10.05 5.94
CA LEU A 358 -2.29 10.38 6.81
C LEU A 358 -2.47 9.86 8.24
N SER A 359 -3.70 9.85 8.76
CA SER A 359 -3.99 9.48 10.14
C SER A 359 -4.31 7.99 10.35
N TYR A 360 -4.91 7.31 9.39
CA TYR A 360 -5.52 5.99 9.57
C TYR A 360 -4.54 4.90 10.03
N ARG A 361 -3.31 4.94 9.54
CA ARG A 361 -2.26 3.96 9.87
C ARG A 361 -1.12 4.55 10.72
N ILE A 362 -1.33 5.76 11.27
CA ILE A 362 -0.25 6.48 11.97
C ILE A 362 0.22 5.70 13.20
N THR A 363 -0.70 5.15 13.98
CA THR A 363 -0.42 4.38 15.20
C THR A 363 0.40 3.14 14.90
N ASP A 364 -0.02 2.33 13.92
CA ASP A 364 0.66 1.09 13.52
C ASP A 364 2.08 1.37 12.96
N ASN A 365 2.21 2.39 12.12
CA ASN A 365 3.48 2.72 11.47
C ASN A 365 4.52 3.27 12.46
N ILE A 366 4.10 3.94 13.53
CA ILE A 366 4.98 4.47 14.57
C ILE A 366 5.38 3.36 15.53
N TRP A 367 4.41 2.60 16.05
CA TRP A 367 4.60 1.58 17.07
C TRP A 367 5.55 0.46 16.66
N GLY A 368 5.46 -0.02 15.43
CA GLY A 368 6.23 -1.18 14.95
C GLY A 368 7.75 -1.11 15.23
N SER A 369 8.31 0.10 15.33
CA SER A 369 9.73 0.29 15.65
C SER A 369 10.08 0.10 17.13
N PHE A 370 9.11 0.26 18.02
CA PHE A 370 9.30 0.18 19.47
C PHE A 370 8.81 -1.14 20.08
N ALA A 371 8.17 -2.00 19.29
CA ALA A 371 7.61 -3.26 19.74
C ALA A 371 8.68 -4.18 20.35
N PHE A 372 9.80 -4.42 19.68
CA PHE A 372 10.85 -5.28 20.19
C PHE A 372 11.54 -4.74 21.45
N PRO A 373 11.99 -3.46 21.52
CA PRO A 373 12.49 -2.88 22.74
C PRO A 373 11.49 -3.00 23.90
N PHE A 374 10.21 -2.77 23.67
CA PHE A 374 9.18 -2.93 24.68
C PHE A 374 9.10 -4.38 25.22
N TYR A 375 9.03 -5.37 24.35
CA TYR A 375 8.94 -6.76 24.78
C TYR A 375 10.20 -7.26 25.49
N LEU A 376 11.37 -6.99 24.90
CA LEU A 376 12.64 -7.55 25.36
C LEU A 376 13.23 -6.76 26.53
N THR A 377 13.22 -5.42 26.43
CA THR A 377 13.91 -4.56 27.39
C THR A 377 13.02 -4.15 28.55
N GLU A 378 11.77 -3.72 28.28
CA GLU A 378 10.84 -3.26 29.31
C GLU A 378 10.16 -4.45 30.01
N LEU A 379 9.53 -5.34 29.24
CA LEU A 379 8.78 -6.47 29.79
C LEU A 379 9.63 -7.70 30.06
N LYS A 380 10.89 -7.72 29.64
CA LYS A 380 11.87 -8.82 29.87
C LYS A 380 11.43 -10.18 29.31
N TYR A 381 10.62 -10.24 28.25
CA TYR A 381 10.36 -11.48 27.53
C TYR A 381 11.64 -11.97 26.84
N THR A 382 11.76 -13.29 26.67
CA THR A 382 12.85 -13.89 25.92
C THR A 382 12.66 -13.69 24.40
N GLY A 383 13.74 -13.79 23.64
CA GLY A 383 13.67 -13.71 22.18
C GLY A 383 12.76 -14.78 21.57
N ASP A 384 12.76 -16.00 22.13
CA ASP A 384 11.94 -17.12 21.66
C ASP A 384 10.44 -16.88 21.92
N GLU A 385 10.08 -16.38 23.12
CA GLU A 385 8.71 -16.00 23.45
C GLU A 385 8.17 -14.93 22.48
N VAL A 386 8.97 -13.90 22.23
CA VAL A 386 8.61 -12.81 21.30
C VAL A 386 8.54 -13.31 19.86
N ALA A 387 9.49 -14.14 19.43
CA ALA A 387 9.50 -14.72 18.09
C ALA A 387 8.25 -15.58 17.84
N PHE A 388 7.91 -16.48 18.75
CA PHE A 388 6.69 -17.28 18.67
C PHE A 388 5.44 -16.39 18.62
N ALA A 389 5.31 -15.48 19.59
CA ALA A 389 4.12 -14.66 19.75
C ALA A 389 3.92 -13.69 18.56
N SER A 390 4.98 -13.04 18.07
CA SER A 390 4.84 -12.02 17.02
C SER A 390 4.96 -12.57 15.60
N LYS A 391 5.88 -13.52 15.35
CA LYS A 391 6.19 -13.99 13.99
C LYS A 391 5.34 -15.16 13.51
N ILE A 392 4.84 -15.98 14.45
CA ILE A 392 3.99 -17.12 14.11
C ILE A 392 2.55 -16.81 14.52
N PHE A 393 2.29 -16.73 15.82
CA PHE A 393 0.94 -16.55 16.34
C PHE A 393 0.30 -15.22 15.87
N GLY A 394 1.03 -14.10 15.93
CA GLY A 394 0.55 -12.78 15.48
C GLY A 394 0.16 -12.74 14.02
N VAL A 395 0.87 -13.48 13.14
CA VAL A 395 0.51 -13.54 11.71
C VAL A 395 -0.84 -14.22 11.51
N PHE A 396 -1.12 -15.34 12.25
CA PHE A 396 -2.44 -15.99 12.21
C PHE A 396 -3.55 -15.06 12.74
N MET A 397 -3.26 -14.28 13.80
CA MET A 397 -4.21 -13.28 14.31
C MET A 397 -4.49 -12.18 13.29
N THR A 398 -3.45 -11.71 12.58
CA THR A 398 -3.63 -10.75 11.48
C THR A 398 -4.48 -11.32 10.35
N MET A 399 -4.25 -12.59 9.97
CA MET A 399 -5.07 -13.27 8.96
C MET A 399 -6.54 -13.38 9.40
N GLY A 400 -6.78 -13.67 10.70
CA GLY A 400 -8.11 -13.63 11.29
C GLY A 400 -8.77 -12.26 11.16
N GLY A 401 -8.04 -11.19 11.49
CA GLY A 401 -8.51 -9.80 11.32
C GLY A 401 -8.87 -9.45 9.88
N ILE A 402 -8.05 -9.88 8.91
CA ILE A 402 -8.32 -9.70 7.47
C ILE A 402 -9.59 -10.45 7.05
N ALA A 403 -9.77 -11.70 7.54
CA ALA A 403 -10.96 -12.51 7.24
C ALA A 403 -12.24 -11.87 7.81
N ILE A 404 -12.16 -11.34 9.04
CA ILE A 404 -13.25 -10.57 9.66
C ILE A 404 -13.56 -9.34 8.78
N GLY A 405 -12.55 -8.60 8.34
CA GLY A 405 -12.70 -7.45 7.45
C GLY A 405 -13.42 -7.81 6.15
N ALA A 406 -13.03 -8.91 5.50
CA ALA A 406 -13.68 -9.39 4.27
C ALA A 406 -15.16 -9.74 4.49
N ALA A 407 -15.49 -10.40 5.62
CA ALA A 407 -16.86 -10.71 5.99
C ALA A 407 -17.68 -9.44 6.28
N MET A 408 -17.09 -8.45 6.96
CA MET A 408 -17.72 -7.16 7.24
C MET A 408 -17.98 -6.37 5.95
N PHE A 409 -17.06 -6.34 4.99
CA PHE A 409 -17.31 -5.71 3.69
C PHE A 409 -18.54 -6.31 2.99
N ALA A 410 -18.66 -7.63 3.00
CA ALA A 410 -19.76 -8.32 2.36
C ALA A 410 -21.11 -8.07 3.05
N THR A 411 -21.12 -7.87 4.38
CA THR A 411 -22.34 -7.79 5.19
C THR A 411 -22.79 -6.37 5.51
N ILE A 412 -21.87 -5.51 5.98
CA ILE A 412 -22.19 -4.13 6.43
C ILE A 412 -21.62 -3.04 5.53
N GLY A 413 -20.82 -3.42 4.52
CA GLY A 413 -20.25 -2.51 3.53
C GLY A 413 -18.97 -1.80 3.96
N ARG A 414 -18.46 -0.96 3.05
CA ARG A 414 -17.10 -0.37 3.15
C ARG A 414 -16.93 0.62 4.29
N MET A 415 -17.83 1.63 4.40
CA MET A 415 -17.64 2.72 5.37
C MET A 415 -17.79 2.29 6.83
N PRO A 416 -18.80 1.46 7.20
CA PRO A 416 -18.85 0.88 8.53
C PRO A 416 -17.63 0.03 8.87
N THR A 417 -17.12 -0.79 7.93
CA THR A 417 -15.93 -1.61 8.13
C THR A 417 -14.70 -0.73 8.37
N LEU A 418 -14.54 0.35 7.59
CA LEU A 418 -13.44 1.31 7.77
C LEU A 418 -13.51 1.99 9.14
N LEU A 419 -14.71 2.38 9.58
CA LEU A 419 -14.91 3.01 10.90
C LEU A 419 -14.57 2.05 12.05
N ILE A 420 -15.08 0.83 12.00
CA ILE A 420 -14.82 -0.18 13.03
C ILE A 420 -13.32 -0.51 13.04
N GLY A 421 -12.67 -0.63 11.86
CA GLY A 421 -11.23 -0.82 11.76
C GLY A 421 -10.44 0.29 12.45
N ALA A 422 -10.81 1.55 12.25
CA ALA A 422 -10.16 2.69 12.90
C ALA A 422 -10.34 2.67 14.44
N ILE A 423 -11.55 2.37 14.91
CA ILE A 423 -11.87 2.28 16.35
C ILE A 423 -11.07 1.15 17.01
N VAL A 424 -11.07 -0.04 16.40
CA VAL A 424 -10.39 -1.22 16.96
C VAL A 424 -8.87 -1.01 16.93
N ALA A 425 -8.31 -0.39 15.88
CA ALA A 425 -6.89 -0.04 15.81
C ALA A 425 -6.49 0.99 16.87
N ALA A 426 -7.31 2.00 17.13
CA ALA A 426 -7.07 2.94 18.22
C ALA A 426 -7.17 2.26 19.59
N ALA A 427 -8.19 1.42 19.81
CA ALA A 427 -8.42 0.72 21.06
C ALA A 427 -7.34 -0.33 21.38
N SER A 428 -6.73 -0.98 20.37
CA SER A 428 -5.66 -1.97 20.59
C SER A 428 -4.44 -1.38 21.30
N ASN A 429 -4.17 -0.08 21.15
CA ASN A 429 -3.11 0.60 21.89
C ASN A 429 -3.38 0.65 23.40
N LEU A 430 -4.65 0.63 23.84
CA LEU A 430 -5.00 0.57 25.26
C LEU A 430 -4.66 -0.78 25.88
N ILE A 431 -4.67 -1.86 25.10
CA ILE A 431 -4.23 -3.19 25.57
C ILE A 431 -2.73 -3.15 25.90
N TYR A 432 -1.93 -2.48 25.07
CA TYR A 432 -0.51 -2.28 25.35
C TYR A 432 -0.27 -1.31 26.51
N ALA A 433 -1.11 -0.29 26.69
CA ALA A 433 -1.04 0.58 27.85
C ALA A 433 -1.32 -0.19 29.15
N ASP A 434 -2.28 -1.12 29.14
CA ASP A 434 -2.57 -2.00 30.28
C ASP A 434 -1.42 -2.98 30.52
N LEU A 435 -0.88 -3.61 29.47
CA LEU A 435 0.27 -4.50 29.56
C LEU A 435 1.50 -3.80 30.18
N ALA A 436 1.75 -2.53 29.80
CA ALA A 436 2.82 -1.71 30.37
C ALA A 436 2.54 -1.24 31.80
N SER A 437 1.28 -1.27 32.26
CA SER A 437 0.85 -0.79 33.60
C SER A 437 0.56 -1.92 34.57
N GLY A 438 0.97 -3.17 34.27
CA GLY A 438 0.77 -4.33 35.17
C GLY A 438 -0.33 -5.30 34.73
N ALA A 439 -0.95 -5.10 33.55
CA ALA A 439 -1.85 -6.05 32.87
C ALA A 439 -3.14 -6.39 33.65
N VAL A 440 -3.72 -5.44 34.37
CA VAL A 440 -4.90 -5.65 35.22
C VAL A 440 -6.13 -6.04 34.40
N ALA A 441 -6.40 -5.32 33.29
CA ALA A 441 -7.54 -5.60 32.42
C ALA A 441 -7.30 -6.88 31.61
N ILE A 442 -6.07 -7.12 31.15
CA ILE A 442 -5.68 -8.35 30.44
C ILE A 442 -5.87 -9.58 31.36
N ASP A 443 -5.48 -9.50 32.64
CA ASP A 443 -5.66 -10.59 33.58
C ASP A 443 -7.15 -10.87 33.90
N ALA A 444 -7.95 -9.79 33.99
CA ALA A 444 -9.40 -9.95 34.16
C ALA A 444 -10.03 -10.63 32.93
N PHE A 445 -9.60 -10.25 31.73
CA PHE A 445 -10.02 -10.90 30.48
C PHE A 445 -9.58 -12.35 30.41
N ALA A 446 -8.33 -12.66 30.76
CA ALA A 446 -7.79 -14.00 30.74
C ALA A 446 -8.58 -14.93 31.69
N ARG A 447 -8.88 -14.45 32.91
CA ARG A 447 -9.70 -15.20 33.88
C ARG A 447 -11.14 -15.38 33.43
N PHE A 448 -11.77 -14.36 32.85
CA PHE A 448 -13.14 -14.44 32.37
C PHE A 448 -13.32 -15.50 31.29
N PHE A 449 -12.34 -15.67 30.39
CA PHE A 449 -12.34 -16.69 29.34
C PHE A 449 -11.58 -17.98 29.74
N ALA A 450 -11.15 -18.10 30.98
CA ALA A 450 -10.37 -19.25 31.52
C ALA A 450 -9.08 -19.51 30.69
N LEU A 451 -8.48 -18.49 30.09
CA LEU A 451 -7.27 -18.63 29.28
C LEU A 451 -6.03 -18.92 30.12
N ASP A 452 -6.04 -18.57 31.40
CA ASP A 452 -5.04 -18.86 32.41
C ASP A 452 -4.95 -20.34 32.77
N THR A 453 -5.95 -21.14 32.39
CA THR A 453 -6.01 -22.60 32.67
C THR A 453 -5.41 -23.47 31.55
N PHE A 454 -5.02 -22.88 30.41
CA PHE A 454 -4.48 -23.61 29.23
C PHE A 454 -3.01 -24.08 29.38
N GLY A 455 -2.47 -24.15 30.62
CA GLY A 455 -1.13 -24.69 30.89
C GLY A 455 0.06 -23.81 30.43
N GLN A 456 -0.22 -22.60 29.99
CA GLN A 456 0.80 -21.59 29.69
C GLN A 456 1.04 -20.71 30.92
N ASP A 457 2.28 -20.21 31.07
CA ASP A 457 2.56 -19.18 32.06
C ASP A 457 1.66 -17.95 31.81
N LEU A 458 1.06 -17.40 32.88
CA LEU A 458 0.21 -16.21 32.81
C LEU A 458 0.90 -15.06 32.08
N ARG A 459 2.20 -14.96 32.22
CA ARG A 459 3.04 -13.97 31.51
C ARG A 459 2.94 -14.15 29.99
N MET A 460 3.04 -15.38 29.49
CA MET A 460 2.88 -15.68 28.08
C MET A 460 1.45 -15.41 27.59
N VAL A 461 0.44 -15.74 28.40
CA VAL A 461 -0.96 -15.43 28.08
C VAL A 461 -1.19 -13.93 27.93
N ARG A 462 -0.61 -13.10 28.78
CA ARG A 462 -0.67 -11.63 28.65
C ARG A 462 -0.10 -11.14 27.32
N LEU A 463 1.06 -11.65 26.92
CA LEU A 463 1.70 -11.31 25.65
C LEU A 463 0.83 -11.74 24.45
N LEU A 464 0.29 -12.96 24.47
CA LEU A 464 -0.56 -13.48 23.42
C LEU A 464 -1.86 -12.69 23.27
N ILE A 465 -2.49 -12.26 24.37
CA ILE A 465 -3.69 -11.40 24.33
C ILE A 465 -3.37 -10.04 23.71
N ALA A 466 -2.26 -9.41 24.13
CA ALA A 466 -1.88 -8.11 23.59
C ALA A 466 -1.57 -8.19 22.08
N ILE A 467 -0.78 -9.18 21.67
CA ILE A 467 -0.46 -9.43 20.27
C ILE A 467 -1.71 -9.81 19.47
N SER A 468 -2.66 -10.57 20.04
CA SER A 468 -3.94 -10.87 19.38
C SER A 468 -4.73 -9.61 19.08
N GLY A 469 -4.88 -8.75 20.08
CA GLY A 469 -5.64 -7.49 19.95
C GLY A 469 -5.06 -6.59 18.87
N GLU A 470 -3.74 -6.36 18.89
CA GLU A 470 -3.05 -5.55 17.87
C GLU A 470 -3.16 -6.16 16.47
N ASN A 471 -2.85 -7.46 16.34
CA ASN A 471 -2.76 -8.07 15.02
C ASN A 471 -4.14 -8.26 14.37
N ILE A 472 -5.18 -8.59 15.14
CA ILE A 472 -6.56 -8.62 14.63
C ILE A 472 -6.98 -7.21 14.20
N ALA A 473 -6.71 -6.20 15.03
CA ALA A 473 -7.00 -4.80 14.71
C ALA A 473 -6.25 -4.34 13.47
N GLY A 474 -4.95 -4.61 13.39
CA GLY A 474 -4.08 -4.27 12.25
C GLY A 474 -4.49 -5.00 10.97
N GLY A 475 -4.92 -6.26 11.06
CA GLY A 475 -5.44 -7.03 9.92
C GLY A 475 -6.76 -6.46 9.37
N LEU A 476 -7.72 -6.20 10.26
CA LEU A 476 -9.00 -5.59 9.93
C LEU A 476 -8.82 -4.18 9.35
N ALA A 477 -8.12 -3.31 10.08
CA ALA A 477 -7.87 -1.93 9.66
C ALA A 477 -7.06 -1.87 8.36
N GLY A 478 -6.04 -2.73 8.22
CA GLY A 478 -5.23 -2.83 7.01
C GLY A 478 -6.04 -3.21 5.78
N ALA A 479 -6.89 -4.25 5.88
CA ALA A 479 -7.78 -4.66 4.80
C ALA A 479 -8.78 -3.55 4.44
N ALA A 480 -9.37 -2.90 5.45
CA ALA A 480 -10.30 -1.79 5.27
C ALA A 480 -9.64 -0.59 4.56
N PHE A 481 -8.43 -0.25 4.95
CA PHE A 481 -7.70 0.87 4.38
C PHE A 481 -7.29 0.62 2.91
N VAL A 482 -6.75 -0.56 2.62
CA VAL A 482 -6.38 -0.94 1.24
C VAL A 482 -7.60 -0.96 0.33
N ALA A 483 -8.74 -1.46 0.82
CA ALA A 483 -10.01 -1.44 0.12
C ALA A 483 -10.50 0.00 -0.15
N TYR A 484 -10.42 0.86 0.86
CA TYR A 484 -10.78 2.28 0.72
C TYR A 484 -9.90 2.99 -0.32
N LEU A 485 -8.56 2.88 -0.21
CA LEU A 485 -7.64 3.47 -1.19
C LEU A 485 -7.94 3.00 -2.61
N SER A 486 -8.15 1.70 -2.77
CA SER A 486 -8.49 1.11 -4.08
C SER A 486 -9.78 1.67 -4.65
N SER A 487 -10.78 1.92 -3.80
CA SER A 487 -12.10 2.41 -4.22
C SER A 487 -12.13 3.88 -4.62
N ILE A 488 -11.26 4.70 -4.02
CA ILE A 488 -11.14 6.12 -4.38
C ILE A 488 -10.18 6.35 -5.55
N THR A 489 -9.49 5.32 -6.01
CA THR A 489 -8.57 5.38 -7.14
C THR A 489 -9.33 5.22 -8.47
N SER A 490 -9.04 6.09 -9.44
CA SER A 490 -9.62 5.99 -10.78
C SER A 490 -9.01 4.81 -11.55
N ARG A 491 -9.85 4.07 -12.29
CA ARG A 491 -9.37 3.00 -13.18
C ARG A 491 -8.47 3.52 -14.31
N GLU A 492 -8.63 4.78 -14.68
CA GLU A 492 -7.83 5.43 -15.74
C GLU A 492 -6.38 5.64 -15.32
N PHE A 493 -6.14 5.93 -14.01
CA PHE A 493 -4.83 6.24 -13.43
C PHE A 493 -4.51 5.36 -12.23
N SER A 494 -4.90 4.08 -12.29
CA SER A 494 -4.90 3.20 -11.12
C SER A 494 -3.51 3.05 -10.50
N ALA A 495 -2.45 2.87 -11.29
CA ALA A 495 -1.09 2.71 -10.77
C ALA A 495 -0.57 4.02 -10.14
N VAL A 496 -0.75 5.16 -10.80
CA VAL A 496 -0.22 6.45 -10.31
C VAL A 496 -0.94 6.90 -9.05
N GLN A 497 -2.28 6.94 -9.07
CA GLN A 497 -3.05 7.42 -7.94
C GLN A 497 -2.88 6.51 -6.72
N TYR A 498 -2.95 5.19 -6.89
CA TYR A 498 -2.80 4.28 -5.77
C TYR A 498 -1.38 4.30 -5.18
N ALA A 499 -0.33 4.26 -6.03
CA ALA A 499 1.05 4.33 -5.58
C ALA A 499 1.31 5.61 -4.78
N LEU A 500 0.79 6.74 -5.24
CA LEU A 500 0.91 8.03 -4.58
C LEU A 500 0.21 8.04 -3.23
N LEU A 501 -1.06 7.65 -3.16
CA LEU A 501 -1.85 7.63 -1.92
C LEU A 501 -1.26 6.64 -0.89
N SER A 502 -0.82 5.46 -1.33
CA SER A 502 -0.21 4.47 -0.44
C SER A 502 1.17 4.90 0.07
N SER A 503 1.98 5.59 -0.74
CA SER A 503 3.30 6.09 -0.33
C SER A 503 3.22 7.18 0.73
N LEU A 504 2.17 8.00 0.74
CA LEU A 504 1.95 9.03 1.77
C LEU A 504 1.90 8.45 3.18
N THR A 505 1.32 7.27 3.37
CA THR A 505 1.24 6.61 4.68
C THR A 505 2.60 6.20 5.24
N PHE A 506 3.53 5.78 4.40
CA PHE A 506 4.90 5.45 4.82
C PHE A 506 5.68 6.67 5.28
N LEU A 507 5.50 7.80 4.61
CA LEU A 507 6.20 9.04 4.95
C LEU A 507 5.81 9.57 6.33
N VAL A 508 4.52 9.56 6.66
CA VAL A 508 4.05 10.04 7.98
C VAL A 508 4.56 9.14 9.11
N GLY A 509 4.56 7.81 8.91
CA GLY A 509 5.11 6.88 9.89
C GLY A 509 6.58 7.13 10.20
N SER A 510 7.39 7.47 9.19
CA SER A 510 8.81 7.76 9.39
C SER A 510 9.07 9.07 10.14
N LEU A 511 8.23 10.09 9.94
CA LEU A 511 8.34 11.39 10.61
C LEU A 511 7.98 11.30 12.10
N GLY A 512 6.97 10.50 12.47
CA GLY A 512 6.48 10.40 13.85
C GLY A 512 7.38 9.61 14.79
N ARG A 513 8.22 8.70 14.28
CA ARG A 513 9.00 7.77 15.10
C ARG A 513 9.95 8.46 16.09
N ALA A 514 10.67 9.49 15.67
CA ALA A 514 11.64 10.17 16.51
C ALA A 514 10.96 10.84 17.72
N ALA A 515 9.85 11.54 17.50
CA ALA A 515 9.10 12.21 18.57
C ALA A 515 8.51 11.19 19.57
N VAL A 516 8.05 10.03 19.09
CA VAL A 516 7.53 8.99 19.98
C VAL A 516 8.64 8.29 20.76
N GLY A 517 9.83 8.06 20.14
CA GLY A 517 10.99 7.55 20.86
C GLY A 517 11.40 8.46 22.02
N GLU A 518 11.51 9.76 21.75
CA GLU A 518 11.82 10.75 22.78
C GLU A 518 10.75 10.81 23.89
N ALA A 519 9.48 10.71 23.53
CA ALA A 519 8.38 10.64 24.50
C ALA A 519 8.47 9.38 25.38
N ILE A 520 8.79 8.21 24.80
CA ILE A 520 8.99 6.97 25.57
C ILE A 520 10.12 7.12 26.58
N ASP A 521 11.23 7.73 26.20
CA ASP A 521 12.37 7.96 27.09
C ASP A 521 12.02 8.92 28.25
N GLN A 522 11.14 9.90 28.02
CA GLN A 522 10.76 10.91 29.02
C GLN A 522 9.64 10.45 29.95
N ILE A 523 8.60 9.81 29.45
CA ILE A 523 7.38 9.49 30.21
C ILE A 523 7.02 8.01 30.25
N GLY A 524 7.82 7.15 29.62
CA GLY A 524 7.61 5.70 29.57
C GLY A 524 6.56 5.21 28.58
N TYR A 525 6.44 3.92 28.42
CA TYR A 525 5.57 3.27 27.42
C TYR A 525 4.07 3.45 27.69
N ALA A 526 3.60 3.28 28.92
CA ALA A 526 2.16 3.27 29.22
C ALA A 526 1.45 4.61 28.90
N PRO A 527 1.98 5.79 29.27
CA PRO A 527 1.39 7.06 28.87
C PRO A 527 1.44 7.28 27.36
N VAL A 528 2.53 6.87 26.69
CA VAL A 528 2.67 6.99 25.23
C VAL A 528 1.63 6.14 24.51
N PHE A 529 1.35 4.92 24.95
CA PHE A 529 0.28 4.09 24.37
C PHE A 529 -1.12 4.71 24.54
N ARG A 530 -1.41 5.31 25.69
CA ARG A 530 -2.67 6.04 25.88
C ARG A 530 -2.76 7.25 24.96
N PHE A 531 -1.67 7.96 24.75
CA PHE A 531 -1.61 9.09 23.84
C PHE A 531 -1.77 8.64 22.37
N THR A 532 -1.14 7.54 21.95
CA THR A 532 -1.32 7.00 20.59
C THR A 532 -2.74 6.52 20.35
N ALA A 533 -3.42 5.94 21.35
CA ALA A 533 -4.84 5.62 21.26
C ALA A 533 -5.69 6.87 21.01
N LEU A 534 -5.40 8.01 21.67
CA LEU A 534 -6.08 9.28 21.42
C LEU A 534 -5.80 9.83 20.01
N ILE A 535 -4.55 9.72 19.53
CA ILE A 535 -4.22 10.07 18.13
C ILE A 535 -5.04 9.23 17.15
N GLY A 536 -5.26 7.93 17.45
CA GLY A 536 -6.11 7.06 16.66
C GLY A 536 -7.55 7.57 16.50
N LEU A 537 -8.09 8.32 17.48
CA LEU A 537 -9.42 8.94 17.37
C LEU A 537 -9.48 10.04 16.29
N VAL A 538 -8.35 10.63 15.90
CA VAL A 538 -8.29 11.58 14.78
C VAL A 538 -8.66 10.86 13.48
N ALA A 539 -8.16 9.64 13.29
CA ALA A 539 -8.52 8.80 12.15
C ALA A 539 -10.02 8.48 12.16
N VAL A 540 -10.58 8.12 13.33
CA VAL A 540 -12.03 7.89 13.49
C VAL A 540 -12.81 9.13 13.06
N GLY A 541 -12.40 10.34 13.47
CA GLY A 541 -13.02 11.60 13.07
C GLY A 541 -13.00 11.81 11.56
N PHE A 542 -11.88 11.58 10.90
CA PHE A 542 -11.79 11.69 9.44
C PHE A 542 -12.63 10.64 8.71
N VAL A 543 -12.73 9.41 9.23
CA VAL A 543 -13.61 8.39 8.66
C VAL A 543 -15.09 8.80 8.75
N VAL A 544 -15.50 9.35 9.89
CA VAL A 544 -16.89 9.86 10.05
C VAL A 544 -17.16 11.01 9.08
N LEU A 545 -16.25 11.98 8.96
CA LEU A 545 -16.38 13.08 8.01
C LEU A 545 -16.49 12.58 6.56
N GLU A 546 -15.66 11.62 6.18
CA GLU A 546 -15.68 11.02 4.85
C GLU A 546 -16.98 10.23 4.60
N TRP A 547 -17.47 9.51 5.61
CA TRP A 547 -18.76 8.81 5.52
C TRP A 547 -19.93 9.78 5.31
N VAL A 548 -19.98 10.85 6.11
CA VAL A 548 -20.98 11.90 5.96
C VAL A 548 -20.90 12.54 4.56
N ARG A 549 -19.69 12.86 4.09
CA ARG A 549 -19.47 13.43 2.75
C ARG A 549 -20.00 12.52 1.64
N THR A 550 -19.64 11.23 1.69
CA THR A 550 -20.06 10.25 0.67
C THR A 550 -21.57 10.02 0.70
N ALA A 551 -22.17 9.90 1.88
CA ALA A 551 -23.61 9.74 2.05
C ALA A 551 -24.40 10.97 1.55
N MET A 552 -23.87 12.19 1.77
CA MET A 552 -24.49 13.41 1.21
C MET A 552 -24.39 13.46 -0.33
N ALA A 553 -23.27 13.01 -0.89
CA ALA A 553 -23.09 12.96 -2.34
C ALA A 553 -24.05 11.96 -2.99
N GLU A 554 -24.23 10.78 -2.40
CA GLU A 554 -25.19 9.76 -2.86
C GLU A 554 -26.64 10.25 -2.81
N ARG A 555 -27.03 10.93 -1.73
CA ARG A 555 -28.38 11.53 -1.61
C ARG A 555 -28.64 12.60 -2.67
N ARG A 556 -27.62 13.42 -3.00
CA ARG A 556 -27.76 14.45 -4.05
C ARG A 556 -27.89 13.82 -5.43
N ALA A 557 -27.16 12.75 -5.72
CA ALA A 557 -27.25 12.02 -6.97
C ALA A 557 -28.62 11.35 -7.12
N GLY A 558 -29.11 10.63 -6.11
CA GLY A 558 -30.41 10.00 -6.12
C GLY A 558 -31.59 11.01 -6.19
N GLY A 559 -31.45 12.17 -5.51
CA GLY A 559 -32.44 13.25 -5.63
C GLY A 559 -32.49 13.89 -7.02
N GLY A 560 -31.30 13.98 -7.70
CA GLY A 560 -31.22 14.45 -9.08
C GLY A 560 -31.85 13.50 -10.10
N GLU A 561 -31.72 12.20 -9.91
CA GLU A 561 -32.33 11.17 -10.75
C GLU A 561 -33.87 11.17 -10.61
N ILE A 562 -34.38 11.35 -9.40
CA ILE A 562 -35.83 11.44 -9.16
C ILE A 562 -36.40 12.68 -9.84
N LEU A 563 -35.78 13.85 -9.67
CA LEU A 563 -36.19 15.08 -10.32
C LEU A 563 -36.15 15.02 -11.86
N ALA A 564 -35.12 14.36 -12.40
CA ALA A 564 -35.00 14.13 -13.84
C ALA A 564 -36.07 13.16 -14.37
N ALA A 565 -36.42 12.12 -13.59
CA ALA A 565 -37.46 11.17 -13.94
C ALA A 565 -38.87 11.84 -13.86
N ASP A 566 -39.10 12.70 -12.86
CA ASP A 566 -40.34 13.45 -12.73
C ASP A 566 -40.50 14.49 -13.86
N ALA A 567 -39.42 15.22 -14.20
CA ALA A 567 -39.43 16.15 -15.34
C ALA A 567 -39.63 15.44 -16.69
N ALA A 568 -39.10 14.23 -16.86
CA ALA A 568 -39.34 13.41 -18.05
C ALA A 568 -40.80 12.95 -18.16
N ARG A 569 -41.44 12.57 -17.03
CA ARG A 569 -42.85 12.20 -16.97
C ARG A 569 -43.78 13.39 -17.23
N GLU A 570 -43.45 14.58 -16.71
CA GLU A 570 -44.21 15.80 -17.00
C GLU A 570 -44.13 16.17 -18.49
N ALA A 571 -42.94 16.02 -19.11
CA ALA A 571 -42.76 16.28 -20.55
C ALA A 571 -43.53 15.27 -21.44
N GLU A 572 -43.67 14.01 -21.01
CA GLU A 572 -44.47 13.01 -21.71
C GLU A 572 -45.99 13.22 -21.49
N GLY A 573 -46.41 13.76 -20.34
CA GLY A 573 -47.80 14.08 -20.01
C GLY A 573 -48.34 15.30 -20.75
N ASP A 574 -47.52 16.27 -21.13
CA ASP A 574 -47.91 17.46 -21.90
C ASP A 574 -48.04 17.22 -23.43
N THR A 575 -47.65 16.03 -23.89
CA THR A 575 -47.73 15.62 -25.32
C THR A 575 -48.90 14.65 -25.61
N ALA A 576 -49.72 14.34 -24.62
CA ALA A 576 -50.95 13.54 -24.75
C ALA A 576 -52.21 14.43 -24.60
#